data_d1357257e353d5bcd75f1b9ba1e16171
#
_entry.id   d1357257e353d5bcd75f1b9ba1e16171
#
_cell.length_a   1.000
_cell.length_b   1.000
_cell.length_c   1.000
_cell.angle_alpha   90.00
_cell.angle_beta   90.00
_cell.angle_gamma   90.00
#
_symmetry.space_group_name_H-M   'P 1'
#
loop_
_entity.id
_entity.type
_entity.pdbx_description
1 polymer ?
#
loop_
_entity_poly.entity_id
_entity_poly.type
_entity_poly.pdbx_seq_one_letter_code
_entity_poly.pdbx_strand_id
1 'polypeptide(L)'
;MRAALLFLWLITMTPFAQATDWLGWRKVGDATLTWGPFTVYTSQLRTPEGRYTGKMQDQALIITYARDIDSEDLVEATRDQWRAQGVLQQEPQSEAWLRMLASLWPDVGPGAQLAFVLNDKQGQFWYRAPAASGTFRPLGPPQSQAFSTRFLGIWLDPRTQYPELRQQLIGGQQ
;
A
#
# COMPACT_ATOMS: atom_id res chain seq x y z
N MET A 1 -61.78 -11.89 12.30
CA MET A 1 -60.45 -11.96 12.88
C MET A 1 -59.43 -12.10 11.73
N ARG A 2 -58.71 -11.03 11.43
CA ARG A 2 -57.67 -11.06 10.38
C ARG A 2 -56.31 -10.99 11.07
N ALA A 3 -55.57 -12.11 11.04
CA ALA A 3 -54.20 -12.16 11.52
C ALA A 3 -53.26 -11.56 10.46
N ALA A 4 -52.66 -10.44 10.79
CA ALA A 4 -51.60 -9.83 9.95
C ALA A 4 -50.27 -10.51 10.30
N LEU A 5 -49.77 -11.30 9.38
CA LEU A 5 -48.38 -11.82 9.43
C LEU A 5 -47.40 -10.73 9.05
N LEU A 6 -46.72 -10.18 10.05
CA LEU A 6 -45.56 -9.30 9.85
C LEU A 6 -44.35 -10.18 9.47
N PHE A 7 -43.99 -10.15 8.19
CA PHE A 7 -42.71 -10.70 7.74
C PHE A 7 -41.57 -9.71 8.13
N LEU A 8 -40.85 -10.09 9.18
CA LEU A 8 -39.64 -9.39 9.58
C LEU A 8 -38.51 -9.80 8.62
N TRP A 9 -38.17 -8.92 7.69
CA TRP A 9 -36.98 -9.10 6.86
C TRP A 9 -35.72 -8.86 7.71
N LEU A 10 -35.09 -9.92 8.15
CA LEU A 10 -33.72 -9.85 8.68
C LEU A 10 -32.78 -9.57 7.51
N ILE A 11 -32.38 -8.30 7.40
CA ILE A 11 -31.25 -7.93 6.54
C ILE A 11 -29.99 -8.43 7.25
N THR A 12 -29.52 -9.62 6.88
CA THR A 12 -28.20 -10.09 7.26
C THR A 12 -27.17 -9.25 6.50
N MET A 13 -26.63 -8.24 7.15
CA MET A 13 -25.42 -7.58 6.67
C MET A 13 -24.28 -8.60 6.76
N THR A 14 -24.01 -9.29 5.67
CA THR A 14 -22.76 -10.03 5.53
C THR A 14 -21.64 -9.01 5.52
N PRO A 15 -20.68 -9.07 6.46
CA PRO A 15 -19.48 -8.23 6.34
C PRO A 15 -18.83 -8.61 5.01
N PHE A 16 -18.65 -7.63 4.12
CA PHE A 16 -17.80 -7.81 2.95
C PHE A 16 -16.41 -8.16 3.47
N ALA A 17 -16.07 -9.43 3.42
CA ALA A 17 -14.70 -9.85 3.59
C ALA A 17 -13.90 -9.12 2.50
N GLN A 18 -13.00 -8.23 2.92
CA GLN A 18 -12.16 -7.51 1.97
C GLN A 18 -11.32 -8.55 1.24
N ALA A 19 -11.51 -8.60 -0.08
CA ALA A 19 -10.90 -9.64 -0.91
C ALA A 19 -9.39 -9.43 -0.98
N THR A 20 -8.62 -10.51 -0.76
CA THR A 20 -7.16 -10.56 -0.90
C THR A 20 -6.74 -11.17 -2.24
N ASP A 21 -7.55 -11.02 -3.28
CA ASP A 21 -7.30 -11.59 -4.61
C ASP A 21 -5.98 -11.11 -5.22
N TRP A 22 -5.50 -9.94 -4.82
CA TRP A 22 -4.22 -9.38 -5.22
C TRP A 22 -3.01 -10.25 -4.83
N LEU A 23 -3.16 -11.14 -3.85
CA LEU A 23 -2.11 -12.11 -3.51
C LEU A 23 -1.82 -13.08 -4.65
N GLY A 24 -2.81 -13.34 -5.51
CA GLY A 24 -2.67 -14.15 -6.71
C GLY A 24 -2.16 -13.39 -7.94
N TRP A 25 -2.00 -12.07 -7.85
CA TRP A 25 -1.48 -11.28 -8.97
C TRP A 25 -0.03 -11.62 -9.27
N ARG A 26 0.35 -11.46 -10.53
CA ARG A 26 1.68 -11.83 -11.02
C ARG A 26 2.71 -10.77 -10.64
N LYS A 27 3.90 -11.23 -10.30
CA LYS A 27 5.03 -10.34 -10.03
C LYS A 27 5.46 -9.64 -11.32
N VAL A 28 5.64 -8.31 -11.22
CA VAL A 28 6.26 -7.47 -12.26
C VAL A 28 7.75 -7.41 -12.02
N GLY A 29 8.16 -7.07 -10.81
CA GLY A 29 9.54 -6.93 -10.41
C GLY A 29 9.70 -6.82 -8.90
N ASP A 30 10.94 -6.84 -8.47
CA ASP A 30 11.33 -6.67 -7.07
C ASP A 30 12.61 -5.84 -6.96
N ALA A 31 12.74 -5.13 -5.84
CA ALA A 31 13.86 -4.24 -5.58
C ALA A 31 14.22 -4.26 -4.10
N THR A 32 15.46 -3.93 -3.79
CA THR A 32 15.95 -3.85 -2.41
C THR A 32 16.46 -2.44 -2.13
N LEU A 33 15.97 -1.83 -1.05
CA LEU A 33 16.53 -0.60 -0.52
C LEU A 33 17.62 -0.94 0.49
N THR A 34 18.81 -0.38 0.26
CA THR A 34 19.94 -0.52 1.17
C THR A 34 20.38 0.83 1.70
N TRP A 35 20.94 0.83 2.90
CA TRP A 35 21.63 1.97 3.47
C TRP A 35 23.05 1.52 3.88
N GLY A 36 24.05 1.94 3.08
CA GLY A 36 25.38 1.36 3.18
C GLY A 36 25.33 -0.16 2.95
N PRO A 37 25.96 -0.97 3.83
CA PRO A 37 25.91 -2.44 3.72
C PRO A 37 24.61 -3.07 4.24
N PHE A 38 23.66 -2.27 4.74
CA PHE A 38 22.47 -2.77 5.42
C PHE A 38 21.25 -2.75 4.50
N THR A 39 20.51 -3.85 4.46
CA THR A 39 19.18 -3.90 3.85
C THR A 39 18.17 -3.24 4.78
N VAL A 40 17.41 -2.29 4.24
CA VAL A 40 16.29 -1.63 4.94
C VAL A 40 15.00 -2.40 4.70
N TYR A 41 14.68 -2.64 3.43
CA TYR A 41 13.54 -3.45 3.03
C TYR A 41 13.74 -4.04 1.62
N THR A 42 12.96 -5.07 1.31
CA THR A 42 12.70 -5.50 -0.06
C THR A 42 11.29 -5.09 -0.46
N SER A 43 11.10 -4.78 -1.73
CA SER A 43 9.80 -4.42 -2.28
C SER A 43 9.49 -5.26 -3.49
N GLN A 44 8.20 -5.53 -3.70
CA GLN A 44 7.71 -6.31 -4.84
C GLN A 44 6.49 -5.60 -5.42
N LEU A 45 6.48 -5.44 -6.74
CA LEU A 45 5.32 -4.95 -7.47
C LEU A 45 4.60 -6.13 -8.12
N ARG A 46 3.28 -6.18 -7.96
CA ARG A 46 2.39 -7.14 -8.61
C ARG A 46 1.29 -6.42 -9.37
N THR A 47 0.88 -7.01 -10.47
CA THR A 47 -0.31 -6.59 -11.23
C THR A 47 -1.07 -7.83 -11.70
N PRO A 48 -2.36 -7.72 -12.04
CA PRO A 48 -3.11 -8.87 -12.54
C PRO A 48 -2.42 -9.61 -13.68
N GLU A 49 -1.76 -8.86 -14.57
CA GLU A 49 -1.13 -9.41 -15.77
C GLU A 49 0.39 -9.57 -15.69
N GLY A 50 1.03 -9.12 -14.60
CA GLY A 50 2.47 -9.19 -14.43
C GLY A 50 3.26 -8.18 -15.26
N ARG A 51 2.63 -7.09 -15.67
CA ARG A 51 3.27 -5.98 -16.41
C ARG A 51 2.83 -4.64 -15.83
N TYR A 52 3.74 -3.69 -15.77
CA TYR A 52 3.45 -2.32 -15.39
C TYR A 52 3.06 -1.50 -16.61
N THR A 53 1.87 -0.93 -16.62
CA THR A 53 1.35 -0.14 -17.73
C THR A 53 1.05 1.31 -17.33
N GLY A 54 1.22 1.65 -16.07
CA GLY A 54 1.03 3.00 -15.60
C GLY A 54 0.45 3.12 -14.18
N LYS A 55 0.42 4.36 -13.69
CA LYS A 55 0.10 4.67 -12.29
C LYS A 55 -1.34 4.40 -11.86
N MET A 56 -2.26 4.28 -12.81
CA MET A 56 -3.69 4.05 -12.51
C MET A 56 -4.14 2.61 -12.70
N GLN A 57 -3.23 1.74 -13.02
CA GLN A 57 -3.43 0.31 -13.15
C GLN A 57 -3.71 -0.34 -11.79
N ASP A 58 -4.48 -1.40 -11.77
CA ASP A 58 -4.57 -2.29 -10.62
C ASP A 58 -3.20 -2.87 -10.30
N GLN A 59 -2.71 -2.64 -9.10
CA GLN A 59 -1.36 -2.97 -8.69
C GLN A 59 -1.23 -3.10 -7.18
N ALA A 60 -0.29 -3.91 -6.74
CA ALA A 60 0.04 -4.10 -5.33
C ALA A 60 1.54 -3.90 -5.13
N LEU A 61 1.90 -2.98 -4.26
CA LEU A 61 3.26 -2.80 -3.78
C LEU A 61 3.38 -3.43 -2.41
N ILE A 62 4.25 -4.42 -2.27
CA ILE A 62 4.47 -5.16 -1.02
C ILE A 62 5.87 -4.84 -0.54
N ILE A 63 5.98 -4.31 0.68
CA ILE A 63 7.26 -4.00 1.33
C ILE A 63 7.47 -4.99 2.47
N THR A 64 8.61 -5.67 2.45
CA THR A 64 9.05 -6.55 3.52
C THR A 64 10.23 -5.92 4.23
N TYR A 65 10.04 -5.56 5.49
CA TYR A 65 11.07 -4.89 6.28
C TYR A 65 12.15 -5.85 6.74
N ALA A 66 13.37 -5.36 6.81
CA ALA A 66 14.52 -6.12 7.30
C ALA A 66 15.06 -5.58 8.63
N ARG A 67 14.48 -4.50 9.15
CA ARG A 67 14.90 -3.79 10.36
C ARG A 67 13.70 -3.34 11.18
N ASP A 68 13.96 -3.05 12.46
CA ASP A 68 12.99 -2.34 13.29
C ASP A 68 12.92 -0.87 12.84
N ILE A 69 11.72 -0.39 12.57
CA ILE A 69 11.43 1.00 12.19
C ILE A 69 10.14 1.40 12.90
N ASP A 70 10.20 2.48 13.65
CA ASP A 70 9.03 3.01 14.32
C ASP A 70 8.06 3.64 13.31
N SER A 71 6.78 3.62 13.64
CA SER A 71 5.72 4.22 12.83
C SER A 71 6.01 5.69 12.50
N GLU A 72 6.52 6.45 13.48
CA GLU A 72 6.89 7.84 13.30
C GLU A 72 7.95 8.02 12.22
N ASP A 73 8.98 7.17 12.21
CA ASP A 73 10.05 7.20 11.20
C ASP A 73 9.54 6.83 9.81
N LEU A 74 8.58 5.88 9.72
CA LEU A 74 7.94 5.54 8.44
C LEU A 74 7.17 6.74 7.88
N VAL A 75 6.45 7.46 8.72
CA VAL A 75 5.70 8.67 8.33
C VAL A 75 6.66 9.79 7.92
N GLU A 76 7.73 10.00 8.67
CA GLU A 76 8.72 11.04 8.35
C GLU A 76 9.46 10.74 7.04
N ALA A 77 9.79 9.48 6.78
CA ALA A 77 10.37 9.07 5.51
C ALA A 77 9.41 9.36 4.33
N THR A 78 8.11 9.13 4.52
CA THR A 78 7.09 9.48 3.53
C THR A 78 7.02 10.99 3.30
N ARG A 79 7.05 11.79 4.38
CA ARG A 79 7.11 13.25 4.32
C ARG A 79 8.30 13.73 3.50
N ASP A 80 9.47 13.17 3.75
CA ASP A 80 10.71 13.56 3.06
C ASP A 80 10.64 13.26 1.56
N GLN A 81 10.10 12.12 1.18
CA GLN A 81 9.89 11.76 -0.23
C GLN A 81 8.89 12.71 -0.90
N TRP A 82 7.78 13.00 -0.24
CA TRP A 82 6.79 13.94 -0.76
C TRP A 82 7.32 15.37 -0.85
N ARG A 83 8.17 15.78 0.08
CA ARG A 83 8.87 17.08 -0.01
C ARG A 83 9.76 17.13 -1.24
N ALA A 84 10.58 16.10 -1.44
CA ALA A 84 11.49 16.03 -2.58
C ALA A 84 10.77 16.01 -3.94
N GLN A 85 9.58 15.40 -3.98
CA GLN A 85 8.74 15.32 -5.20
C GLN A 85 7.79 16.53 -5.38
N GLY A 86 7.81 17.50 -4.46
CA GLY A 86 6.93 18.67 -4.52
C GLY A 86 5.48 18.40 -4.14
N VAL A 87 5.17 17.22 -3.59
CA VAL A 87 3.81 16.84 -3.20
C VAL A 87 3.27 17.72 -2.08
N LEU A 88 4.12 18.08 -1.11
CA LEU A 88 3.70 18.90 0.04
C LEU A 88 3.17 20.28 -0.40
N GLN A 89 3.71 20.84 -1.49
CA GLN A 89 3.23 22.11 -2.03
C GLN A 89 2.07 21.97 -3.00
N GLN A 90 2.01 20.86 -3.73
CA GLN A 90 1.01 20.64 -4.78
C GLN A 90 -0.31 20.09 -4.23
N GLU A 91 -0.26 19.35 -3.12
CA GLU A 91 -1.43 18.70 -2.54
C GLU A 91 -1.78 19.34 -1.18
N PRO A 92 -2.82 20.16 -1.13
CA PRO A 92 -3.25 20.81 0.12
C PRO A 92 -3.59 19.82 1.25
N GLN A 93 -3.94 18.58 0.90
CA GLN A 93 -4.31 17.52 1.84
C GLN A 93 -3.13 16.72 2.36
N SER A 94 -1.90 16.98 1.88
CA SER A 94 -0.73 16.15 2.19
C SER A 94 -0.46 16.03 3.70
N GLU A 95 -0.62 17.11 4.47
CA GLU A 95 -0.46 17.07 5.92
C GLU A 95 -1.55 16.22 6.60
N ALA A 96 -2.78 16.27 6.11
CA ALA A 96 -3.85 15.41 6.61
C ALA A 96 -3.58 13.94 6.29
N TRP A 97 -3.02 13.64 5.13
CA TRP A 97 -2.61 12.30 4.74
C TRP A 97 -1.50 11.76 5.67
N LEU A 98 -0.51 12.59 6.00
CA LEU A 98 0.57 12.18 6.91
C LEU A 98 0.04 11.90 8.32
N ARG A 99 -0.89 12.70 8.83
CA ARG A 99 -1.56 12.43 10.10
C ARG A 99 -2.36 11.13 10.07
N MET A 100 -3.03 10.86 8.96
CA MET A 100 -3.76 9.60 8.77
C MET A 100 -2.80 8.41 8.79
N LEU A 101 -1.67 8.47 8.07
CA LEU A 101 -0.66 7.41 8.10
C LEU A 101 -0.13 7.17 9.52
N ALA A 102 0.13 8.22 10.29
CA ALA A 102 0.57 8.11 11.69
C ALA A 102 -0.45 7.39 12.58
N SER A 103 -1.73 7.47 12.25
CA SER A 103 -2.79 6.77 12.98
C SER A 103 -2.99 5.31 12.54
N LEU A 104 -2.57 4.95 11.32
CA LEU A 104 -2.80 3.64 10.73
C LEU A 104 -1.62 2.68 10.87
N TRP A 105 -0.41 3.18 10.66
CA TRP A 105 0.76 2.32 10.55
C TRP A 105 1.26 1.87 11.91
N PRO A 106 1.51 0.57 12.10
CA PRO A 106 2.22 0.07 13.27
C PRO A 106 3.72 0.29 13.13
N ASP A 107 4.44 0.13 14.25
CA ASP A 107 5.87 -0.13 14.21
C ASP A 107 6.10 -1.44 13.45
N VAL A 108 7.19 -1.51 12.70
CA VAL A 108 7.54 -2.69 11.93
C VAL A 108 8.89 -3.25 12.37
N GLY A 109 9.08 -4.54 12.16
CA GLY A 109 10.33 -5.23 12.44
C GLY A 109 10.68 -6.19 11.32
N PRO A 110 11.82 -6.91 11.45
CA PRO A 110 12.25 -7.87 10.44
C PRO A 110 11.16 -8.88 10.09
N GLY A 111 10.84 -8.99 8.80
CA GLY A 111 9.81 -9.88 8.27
C GLY A 111 8.39 -9.31 8.27
N ALA A 112 8.14 -8.18 8.91
CA ALA A 112 6.85 -7.50 8.81
C ALA A 112 6.62 -6.99 7.38
N GLN A 113 5.37 -7.01 6.93
CA GLN A 113 5.01 -6.54 5.60
C GLN A 113 3.91 -5.48 5.66
N LEU A 114 4.13 -4.41 4.93
CA LEU A 114 3.09 -3.45 4.54
C LEU A 114 2.85 -3.60 3.05
N ALA A 115 1.59 -3.68 2.65
CA ALA A 115 1.21 -3.65 1.25
C ALA A 115 0.26 -2.48 1.00
N PHE A 116 0.38 -1.88 -0.16
CA PHE A 116 -0.58 -0.92 -0.68
C PHE A 116 -1.12 -1.44 -2.00
N VAL A 117 -2.43 -1.62 -2.04
CA VAL A 117 -3.13 -2.21 -3.19
C VAL A 117 -4.05 -1.16 -3.79
N LEU A 118 -3.83 -0.84 -5.06
CA LEU A 118 -4.74 -0.07 -5.87
C LEU A 118 -5.57 -1.05 -6.69
N ASN A 119 -6.87 -1.07 -6.45
CA ASN A 119 -7.80 -1.94 -7.15
C ASN A 119 -9.08 -1.14 -7.45
N ASP A 120 -9.49 -1.14 -8.71
CA ASP A 120 -10.65 -0.37 -9.17
C ASP A 120 -10.60 1.10 -8.69
N LYS A 121 -9.44 1.73 -8.83
CA LYS A 121 -9.16 3.15 -8.47
C LYS A 121 -9.23 3.47 -6.97
N GLN A 122 -9.38 2.47 -6.11
CA GLN A 122 -9.32 2.62 -4.65
C GLN A 122 -8.07 2.01 -4.08
N GLY A 123 -7.41 2.73 -3.19
CA GLY A 123 -6.24 2.26 -2.47
C GLY A 123 -6.60 1.64 -1.13
N GLN A 124 -5.87 0.62 -0.71
CA GLN A 124 -6.03 -0.01 0.59
C GLN A 124 -4.68 -0.41 1.14
N PHE A 125 -4.41 -0.05 2.40
CA PHE A 125 -3.28 -0.58 3.14
C PHE A 125 -3.59 -1.94 3.73
N TRP A 126 -2.57 -2.79 3.76
CA TRP A 126 -2.60 -4.12 4.38
C TRP A 126 -1.34 -4.32 5.20
N TYR A 127 -1.48 -5.05 6.29
CA TYR A 127 -0.37 -5.39 7.17
C TYR A 127 -0.34 -6.88 7.45
N ARG A 128 0.86 -7.45 7.49
CA ARG A 128 1.13 -8.80 7.96
C ARG A 128 2.27 -8.78 8.96
N ALA A 129 2.02 -9.33 10.16
CA ALA A 129 3.06 -9.51 11.17
C ALA A 129 4.09 -10.56 10.74
N PRO A 130 5.33 -10.52 11.27
CA PRO A 130 6.42 -11.44 10.89
C PRO A 130 6.27 -12.84 11.50
N ALA A 131 5.08 -13.44 11.44
CA ALA A 131 4.82 -14.79 11.92
C ALA A 131 4.62 -15.75 10.76
N ALA A 132 5.06 -17.01 10.90
CA ALA A 132 4.92 -18.04 9.86
C ALA A 132 3.47 -18.29 9.42
N SER A 133 2.50 -18.01 10.28
CA SER A 133 1.07 -18.15 10.02
C SER A 133 0.35 -16.80 9.83
N GLY A 134 1.11 -15.69 9.71
CA GLY A 134 0.53 -14.36 9.56
C GLY A 134 -0.25 -14.21 8.26
N THR A 135 -1.46 -13.64 8.36
CA THR A 135 -2.27 -13.26 7.20
C THR A 135 -2.29 -11.73 7.07
N PHE A 136 -2.46 -11.25 5.85
CA PHE A 136 -2.68 -9.82 5.64
C PHE A 136 -4.04 -9.40 6.21
N ARG A 137 -4.03 -8.32 6.98
CA ARG A 137 -5.23 -7.64 7.46
C ARG A 137 -5.29 -6.22 6.91
N PRO A 138 -6.46 -5.70 6.58
CA PRO A 138 -6.59 -4.32 6.11
C PRO A 138 -6.27 -3.34 7.24
N LEU A 139 -5.65 -2.21 6.87
CA LEU A 139 -5.39 -1.08 7.76
C LEU A 139 -6.21 0.12 7.29
N GLY A 140 -7.14 0.55 8.13
CA GLY A 140 -7.94 1.74 7.91
C GLY A 140 -8.91 1.64 6.72
N PRO A 141 -9.53 2.78 6.37
CA PRO A 141 -10.48 2.86 5.27
C PRO A 141 -9.78 2.84 3.91
N PRO A 142 -10.53 2.60 2.82
CA PRO A 142 -10.03 2.81 1.47
C PRO A 142 -9.52 4.24 1.26
N GLN A 143 -8.45 4.36 0.48
CA GLN A 143 -7.79 5.63 0.17
C GLN A 143 -8.24 6.15 -1.19
N SER A 144 -8.23 7.48 -1.34
CA SER A 144 -8.58 8.15 -2.58
C SER A 144 -7.58 7.86 -3.69
N GLN A 145 -8.00 8.08 -4.93
CA GLN A 145 -7.15 8.00 -6.10
C GLN A 145 -5.99 9.00 -6.04
N ALA A 146 -6.26 10.22 -5.58
CA ALA A 146 -5.24 11.27 -5.42
C ALA A 146 -4.15 10.83 -4.44
N PHE A 147 -4.53 10.34 -3.26
CA PHE A 147 -3.58 9.78 -2.29
C PHE A 147 -2.79 8.63 -2.90
N SER A 148 -3.47 7.68 -3.50
CA SER A 148 -2.86 6.45 -4.06
C SER A 148 -1.80 6.76 -5.11
N THR A 149 -2.07 7.72 -5.99
CA THR A 149 -1.11 8.19 -7.00
C THR A 149 0.14 8.77 -6.37
N ARG A 150 -0.01 9.60 -5.33
CA ARG A 150 1.13 10.22 -4.66
C ARG A 150 1.91 9.24 -3.79
N PHE A 151 1.22 8.32 -3.14
CA PHE A 151 1.88 7.32 -2.31
C PHE A 151 2.68 6.32 -3.17
N LEU A 152 2.07 5.69 -4.15
CA LEU A 152 2.77 4.80 -5.09
C LEU A 152 3.85 5.54 -5.89
N GLY A 153 3.66 6.83 -6.13
CA GLY A 153 4.63 7.69 -6.81
C GLY A 153 5.98 7.80 -6.10
N ILE A 154 6.06 7.53 -4.81
CA ILE A 154 7.35 7.48 -4.08
C ILE A 154 8.30 6.48 -4.77
N TRP A 155 7.78 5.36 -5.26
CA TRP A 155 8.57 4.33 -5.96
C TRP A 155 8.42 4.36 -7.47
N LEU A 156 7.25 4.72 -7.99
CA LEU A 156 6.87 4.46 -9.39
C LEU A 156 6.80 5.72 -10.26
N ASP A 157 6.77 6.92 -9.69
CA ASP A 157 6.85 8.15 -10.48
C ASP A 157 8.23 8.24 -11.16
N PRO A 158 8.31 8.66 -12.45
CA PRO A 158 9.60 8.88 -13.12
C PRO A 158 10.53 9.86 -12.40
N ARG A 159 9.98 10.73 -11.54
CA ARG A 159 10.73 11.72 -10.73
C ARG A 159 11.09 11.19 -9.34
N THR A 160 10.93 9.90 -9.09
CA THR A 160 11.29 9.30 -7.80
C THR A 160 12.74 9.57 -7.42
N GLN A 161 13.00 9.65 -6.11
CA GLN A 161 14.37 9.72 -5.59
C GLN A 161 15.11 8.38 -5.69
N TYR A 162 14.40 7.31 -6.10
CA TYR A 162 14.92 5.95 -6.23
C TYR A 162 14.78 5.41 -7.67
N PRO A 163 15.47 6.01 -8.67
CA PRO A 163 15.28 5.62 -10.06
C PRO A 163 15.66 4.17 -10.35
N GLU A 164 16.67 3.64 -9.67
CA GLU A 164 17.08 2.24 -9.81
C GLU A 164 16.04 1.27 -9.22
N LEU A 165 15.48 1.60 -8.05
CA LEU A 165 14.38 0.81 -7.47
C LEU A 165 13.18 0.78 -8.41
N ARG A 166 12.84 1.93 -8.99
CA ARG A 166 11.76 2.04 -9.96
C ARG A 166 11.99 1.10 -11.16
N GLN A 167 13.16 1.15 -11.76
CA GLN A 167 13.48 0.29 -12.91
C GLN A 167 13.34 -1.19 -12.58
N GLN A 168 13.82 -1.60 -11.42
CA GLN A 168 13.69 -2.99 -10.96
C GLN A 168 12.23 -3.38 -10.72
N LEU A 169 11.46 -2.50 -10.06
CA LEU A 169 10.04 -2.76 -9.76
C LEU A 169 9.17 -2.89 -11.02
N ILE A 170 9.40 -2.04 -12.02
CA ILE A 170 8.64 -2.10 -13.28
C ILE A 170 9.17 -3.15 -14.27
N GLY A 171 10.12 -4.00 -13.85
CA GLY A 171 10.64 -5.10 -14.65
C GLY A 171 11.58 -4.68 -15.78
N GLY A 172 12.26 -3.54 -15.65
CA GLY A 172 13.16 -3.01 -16.68
C GLY A 172 12.44 -2.49 -17.95
N GLN A 173 11.12 -2.36 -17.88
CA GLN A 173 10.33 -1.75 -18.96
C GLN A 173 10.42 -0.22 -18.85
N GLN A 174 10.79 0.41 -19.95
CA GLN A 174 10.81 1.87 -20.07
C GLN A 174 9.46 2.39 -20.55
#